data_9406871e1ff46a2a0ac106b641ef2c67
#
_entry.id   9406871e1ff46a2a0ac106b641ef2c67
#
_cell.length_a   1.000
_cell.length_b   1.000
_cell.length_c   1.000
_cell.angle_alpha   90.00
_cell.angle_beta   90.00
_cell.angle_gamma   90.00
#
_symmetry.space_group_name_H-M   'P 1'
#
loop_
_entity.id
_entity.type
_entity.pdbx_description
1 polymer ?
#
loop_
_entity_poly.entity_id
_entity_poly.type
_entity_poly.pdbx_seq_one_letter_code
_entity_poly.pdbx_strand_id
1 'polypeptide(L)'
;MFKRRTLRSYSIWILAVILLSAAGYIVSVRVQGNFHPITPGEAYRSAQPDGDDLAGYVKKYGIRSVLNLRGQHVGEGWYDEELAASAKLGLQHYDIALSASHELSGADVGQLLEIFKTAPRPLLIHCQAGADRSGLAAAMWKVVVDKDPKGVASKQLSLRYGHVPFGETQAMDRFFERWNP
;
A
#
# COMPACT_ATOMS: atom_id res chain seq x y z
N MET A 1 13.42 48.74 10.37
CA MET A 1 12.60 48.17 9.28
C MET A 1 13.29 47.00 8.55
N PHE A 2 14.60 46.84 8.60
CA PHE A 2 15.37 45.81 7.90
C PHE A 2 15.24 44.38 8.49
N LYS A 3 15.05 44.19 9.80
CA LYS A 3 15.01 42.87 10.47
C LYS A 3 13.78 41.99 10.09
N ARG A 4 12.64 42.60 9.71
CA ARG A 4 11.43 41.84 9.35
C ARG A 4 11.48 41.23 7.95
N ARG A 5 12.24 41.82 7.01
CA ARG A 5 12.40 41.28 5.64
C ARG A 5 13.28 40.03 5.61
N THR A 6 14.35 40.00 6.39
CA THR A 6 15.25 38.84 6.49
C THR A 6 14.57 37.63 7.14
N LEU A 7 13.80 37.84 8.22
CA LEU A 7 13.05 36.77 8.87
C LEU A 7 12.00 36.13 7.92
N ARG A 8 11.27 36.93 7.15
CA ARG A 8 10.35 36.43 6.13
C ARG A 8 11.05 35.61 5.04
N SER A 9 12.22 36.04 4.60
CA SER A 9 13.01 35.32 3.60
C SER A 9 13.46 33.96 4.13
N TYR A 10 14.00 33.89 5.35
CA TYR A 10 14.37 32.59 5.96
C TYR A 10 13.19 31.65 6.13
N SER A 11 12.01 32.15 6.52
CA SER A 11 10.81 31.30 6.65
C SER A 11 10.39 30.70 5.30
N ILE A 12 10.50 31.46 4.21
CA ILE A 12 10.18 30.96 2.86
C ILE A 12 11.18 29.87 2.43
N TRP A 13 12.47 30.07 2.68
CA TRP A 13 13.50 29.08 2.36
C TRP A 13 13.33 27.79 3.17
N ILE A 14 13.04 27.91 4.47
CA ILE A 14 12.77 26.75 5.34
C ILE A 14 11.56 25.97 4.81
N LEU A 15 10.46 26.66 4.47
CA LEU A 15 9.27 26.02 3.92
C LEU A 15 9.57 25.33 2.58
N ALA A 16 10.34 25.98 1.71
CA ALA A 16 10.75 25.39 0.42
C ALA A 16 11.58 24.11 0.62
N VAL A 17 12.53 24.13 1.55
CA VAL A 17 13.33 22.95 1.88
C VAL A 17 12.46 21.81 2.43
N ILE A 18 11.52 22.11 3.32
CA ILE A 18 10.58 21.10 3.86
C ILE A 18 9.74 20.48 2.73
N LEU A 19 9.19 21.31 1.84
CA LEU A 19 8.37 20.85 0.72
C LEU A 19 9.19 20.00 -0.28
N LEU A 20 10.40 20.42 -0.60
CA LEU A 20 11.30 19.67 -1.48
C LEU A 20 11.72 18.33 -0.84
N SER A 21 11.99 18.32 0.46
CA SER A 21 12.33 17.09 1.19
C SER A 21 11.14 16.13 1.24
N ALA A 22 9.94 16.63 1.46
CA ALA A 22 8.72 15.83 1.44
C ALA A 22 8.44 15.25 0.04
N ALA A 23 8.59 16.07 -1.02
CA ALA A 23 8.46 15.63 -2.40
C ALA A 23 9.51 14.56 -2.75
N GLY A 24 10.78 14.78 -2.38
CA GLY A 24 11.87 13.82 -2.57
C GLY A 24 11.61 12.49 -1.85
N TYR A 25 11.07 12.56 -0.63
CA TYR A 25 10.67 11.36 0.12
C TYR A 25 9.56 10.57 -0.61
N ILE A 26 8.50 11.24 -1.07
CA ILE A 26 7.40 10.60 -1.81
C ILE A 26 7.92 9.95 -3.10
N VAL A 27 8.81 10.63 -3.83
CA VAL A 27 9.44 10.07 -5.04
C VAL A 27 10.28 8.84 -4.69
N SER A 28 11.10 8.92 -3.63
CA SER A 28 11.95 7.79 -3.22
C SER A 28 11.13 6.55 -2.82
N VAL A 29 10.03 6.74 -2.10
CA VAL A 29 9.11 5.66 -1.74
C VAL A 29 8.51 4.99 -2.98
N ARG A 30 8.17 5.77 -4.01
CA ARG A 30 7.64 5.25 -5.28
C ARG A 30 8.71 4.51 -6.10
N VAL A 31 9.91 5.05 -6.19
CA VAL A 31 11.03 4.44 -6.94
C VAL A 31 11.51 3.14 -6.29
N GLN A 32 11.42 3.01 -4.96
CA GLN A 32 11.78 1.81 -4.23
C GLN A 32 10.65 0.78 -4.10
N GLY A 33 9.57 0.93 -4.89
CA GLY A 33 8.43 0.02 -4.91
C GLY A 33 7.58 0.04 -3.63
N ASN A 34 7.82 0.96 -2.68
CA ASN A 34 7.10 1.07 -1.41
C ASN A 34 6.91 -0.29 -0.70
N PHE A 35 7.93 -1.16 -0.78
CA PHE A 35 7.88 -2.50 -0.21
C PHE A 35 8.15 -2.47 1.30
N HIS A 36 7.18 -2.99 2.07
CA HIS A 36 7.27 -3.06 3.53
C HIS A 36 6.65 -4.33 4.09
N PRO A 37 7.16 -4.88 5.20
CA PRO A 37 6.47 -5.92 5.91
C PRO A 37 5.20 -5.37 6.59
N ILE A 38 4.10 -6.11 6.50
CA ILE A 38 2.92 -5.98 7.35
C ILE A 38 3.17 -6.84 8.60
N THR A 39 3.46 -8.12 8.38
CA THR A 39 3.87 -9.09 9.38
C THR A 39 5.02 -9.91 8.77
N PRO A 40 6.25 -9.77 9.28
CA PRO A 40 7.41 -10.44 8.72
C PRO A 40 7.21 -11.97 8.60
N GLY A 41 7.47 -12.53 7.42
CA GLY A 41 7.29 -13.95 7.14
C GLY A 41 5.85 -14.37 6.80
N GLU A 42 4.86 -13.48 6.96
CA GLU A 42 3.44 -13.77 6.74
C GLU A 42 2.82 -12.92 5.64
N ALA A 43 3.02 -11.58 5.72
CA ALA A 43 2.45 -10.65 4.76
C ALA A 43 3.33 -9.42 4.55
N TYR A 44 3.33 -8.95 3.31
CA TYR A 44 4.06 -7.77 2.86
C TYR A 44 3.15 -6.88 2.02
N ARG A 45 3.53 -5.61 1.87
CA ARG A 45 2.83 -4.65 1.00
C ARG A 45 3.81 -3.98 0.06
N SER A 46 3.34 -3.57 -1.13
CA SER A 46 4.14 -2.79 -2.09
C SER A 46 3.30 -1.87 -2.97
N ALA A 47 3.96 -1.02 -3.75
CA ALA A 47 3.43 -0.48 -4.99
C ALA A 47 3.31 -1.59 -6.03
N GLN A 48 2.82 -1.26 -7.24
CA GLN A 48 2.79 -2.18 -8.38
C GLN A 48 4.19 -2.75 -8.62
N PRO A 49 4.41 -4.05 -8.44
CA PRO A 49 5.70 -4.66 -8.77
C PRO A 49 5.80 -4.95 -10.26
N ASP A 50 6.99 -4.91 -10.81
CA ASP A 50 7.30 -5.54 -12.10
C ASP A 50 7.77 -6.98 -11.92
N GLY A 51 8.13 -7.65 -13.03
CA GLY A 51 8.56 -9.06 -12.99
C GLY A 51 9.86 -9.28 -12.23
N ASP A 52 10.80 -8.34 -12.29
CA ASP A 52 12.08 -8.41 -11.58
C ASP A 52 11.88 -8.14 -10.08
N ASP A 53 11.01 -7.20 -9.72
CA ASP A 53 10.58 -6.95 -8.35
C ASP A 53 9.98 -8.21 -7.73
N LEU A 54 9.03 -8.86 -8.42
CA LEU A 54 8.42 -10.11 -7.95
C LEU A 54 9.46 -11.21 -7.75
N ALA A 55 10.36 -11.40 -8.70
CA ALA A 55 11.45 -12.37 -8.58
C ALA A 55 12.36 -12.08 -7.39
N GLY A 56 12.68 -10.79 -7.17
CA GLY A 56 13.44 -10.33 -6.01
C GLY A 56 12.72 -10.60 -4.68
N TYR A 57 11.43 -10.33 -4.62
CA TYR A 57 10.62 -10.57 -3.41
C TYR A 57 10.46 -12.05 -3.10
N VAL A 58 10.25 -12.89 -4.12
CA VAL A 58 10.23 -14.35 -3.95
C VAL A 58 11.58 -14.84 -3.40
N LYS A 59 12.68 -14.44 -4.03
CA LYS A 59 14.02 -14.86 -3.62
C LYS A 59 14.37 -14.44 -2.19
N LYS A 60 14.01 -13.21 -1.80
CA LYS A 60 14.45 -12.62 -0.53
C LYS A 60 13.50 -12.90 0.62
N TYR A 61 12.20 -12.93 0.36
CA TYR A 61 11.17 -13.00 1.40
C TYR A 61 10.31 -14.27 1.31
N GLY A 62 10.53 -15.10 0.29
CA GLY A 62 9.81 -16.35 0.10
C GLY A 62 8.33 -16.15 -0.28
N ILE A 63 7.97 -15.03 -0.95
CA ILE A 63 6.57 -14.75 -1.35
C ILE A 63 5.99 -15.94 -2.10
N ARG A 64 4.76 -16.32 -1.77
CA ARG A 64 4.05 -17.47 -2.35
C ARG A 64 2.73 -17.10 -3.01
N SER A 65 2.20 -15.94 -2.70
CA SER A 65 0.99 -15.43 -3.35
C SER A 65 1.01 -13.91 -3.47
N VAL A 66 0.25 -13.38 -4.44
CA VAL A 66 0.09 -11.96 -4.73
C VAL A 66 -1.39 -11.61 -4.69
N LEU A 67 -1.73 -10.51 -4.02
CA LEU A 67 -3.06 -9.91 -4.03
C LEU A 67 -2.98 -8.53 -4.68
N ASN A 68 -3.46 -8.45 -5.91
CA ASN A 68 -3.60 -7.22 -6.69
C ASN A 68 -4.92 -6.51 -6.31
N LEU A 69 -4.82 -5.36 -5.66
CA LEU A 69 -5.98 -4.54 -5.28
C LEU A 69 -6.40 -3.53 -6.37
N ARG A 70 -5.82 -3.63 -7.56
CA ARG A 70 -6.22 -2.83 -8.73
C ARG A 70 -7.30 -3.54 -9.56
N GLY A 71 -7.47 -4.85 -9.36
CA GLY A 71 -8.35 -5.70 -10.13
C GLY A 71 -7.75 -6.15 -11.45
N GLN A 72 -8.53 -6.90 -12.22
CA GLN A 72 -8.12 -7.44 -13.52
C GLN A 72 -8.08 -6.34 -14.57
N HIS A 73 -6.98 -6.30 -15.33
CA HIS A 73 -6.73 -5.37 -16.42
C HIS A 73 -6.08 -6.08 -17.63
N VAL A 74 -6.75 -7.13 -18.10
CA VAL A 74 -6.27 -7.94 -19.23
C VAL A 74 -5.99 -7.07 -20.46
N GLY A 75 -4.79 -7.18 -21.05
CA GLY A 75 -4.32 -6.35 -22.14
C GLY A 75 -3.54 -5.10 -21.73
N GLU A 76 -3.52 -4.77 -20.44
CA GLU A 76 -2.65 -3.73 -19.91
C GLU A 76 -1.28 -4.33 -19.57
N GLY A 77 -0.21 -3.75 -20.15
CA GLY A 77 1.14 -4.32 -20.07
C GLY A 77 1.61 -4.66 -18.66
N TRP A 78 1.33 -3.78 -17.67
CA TRP A 78 1.70 -4.01 -16.27
C TRP A 78 1.00 -5.21 -15.66
N TYR A 79 -0.27 -5.48 -16.05
CA TYR A 79 -1.05 -6.59 -15.51
C TYR A 79 -0.67 -7.91 -16.18
N ASP A 80 -0.52 -7.90 -17.50
CA ASP A 80 -0.12 -9.09 -18.25
C ASP A 80 1.30 -9.55 -17.86
N GLU A 81 2.22 -8.61 -17.60
CA GLU A 81 3.56 -8.87 -17.08
C GLU A 81 3.51 -9.50 -15.68
N GLU A 82 2.69 -8.95 -14.77
CA GLU A 82 2.51 -9.46 -13.40
C GLU A 82 1.95 -10.90 -13.41
N LEU A 83 0.95 -11.17 -14.26
CA LEU A 83 0.40 -12.52 -14.41
C LEU A 83 1.45 -13.51 -14.95
N ALA A 84 2.18 -13.11 -15.99
CA ALA A 84 3.23 -13.94 -16.58
C ALA A 84 4.36 -14.22 -15.55
N ALA A 85 4.81 -13.21 -14.82
CA ALA A 85 5.81 -13.35 -13.77
C ALA A 85 5.31 -14.24 -12.62
N SER A 86 4.07 -14.04 -12.17
CA SER A 86 3.46 -14.86 -11.13
C SER A 86 3.38 -16.33 -11.54
N ALA A 87 2.94 -16.62 -12.76
CA ALA A 87 2.89 -17.98 -13.28
C ALA A 87 4.30 -18.62 -13.38
N LYS A 88 5.29 -17.88 -13.88
CA LYS A 88 6.69 -18.33 -14.00
C LYS A 88 7.31 -18.62 -12.63
N LEU A 89 6.96 -17.86 -11.61
CA LEU A 89 7.48 -17.99 -10.25
C LEU A 89 6.67 -18.97 -9.38
N GLY A 90 5.57 -19.54 -9.92
CA GLY A 90 4.67 -20.44 -9.19
C GLY A 90 3.88 -19.75 -8.07
N LEU A 91 3.61 -18.47 -8.22
CA LEU A 91 2.82 -17.69 -7.26
C LEU A 91 1.32 -17.89 -7.51
N GLN A 92 0.55 -17.98 -6.43
CA GLN A 92 -0.90 -17.89 -6.53
C GLN A 92 -1.29 -16.43 -6.63
N HIS A 93 -2.07 -16.07 -7.65
CA HIS A 93 -2.46 -14.69 -7.94
C HIS A 93 -3.94 -14.46 -7.67
N TYR A 94 -4.27 -13.36 -7.01
CA TYR A 94 -5.63 -12.95 -6.67
C TYR A 94 -5.87 -11.51 -7.10
N ASP A 95 -7.10 -11.21 -7.53
CA ASP A 95 -7.53 -9.87 -7.92
C ASP A 95 -8.76 -9.43 -7.13
N ILE A 96 -8.71 -8.23 -6.57
CA ILE A 96 -9.86 -7.50 -6.06
C ILE A 96 -9.81 -6.07 -6.61
N ALA A 97 -10.87 -5.64 -7.29
CA ALA A 97 -10.95 -4.29 -7.85
C ALA A 97 -11.41 -3.27 -6.79
N LEU A 98 -10.49 -2.79 -5.94
CA LEU A 98 -10.78 -1.73 -4.98
C LEU A 98 -10.56 -0.34 -5.57
N SER A 99 -11.37 0.62 -5.13
CA SER A 99 -11.16 2.05 -5.38
C SER A 99 -10.39 2.69 -4.23
N ALA A 100 -9.51 3.66 -4.53
CA ALA A 100 -8.88 4.49 -3.49
C ALA A 100 -9.79 5.63 -3.03
N SER A 101 -10.85 5.95 -3.80
CA SER A 101 -11.77 7.07 -3.56
C SER A 101 -13.13 6.64 -2.99
N HIS A 102 -13.39 5.34 -2.91
CA HIS A 102 -14.64 4.80 -2.39
C HIS A 102 -14.37 3.81 -1.27
N GLU A 103 -15.29 3.76 -0.33
CA GLU A 103 -15.25 2.78 0.74
C GLU A 103 -15.54 1.37 0.22
N LEU A 104 -15.00 0.36 0.90
CA LEU A 104 -15.22 -1.04 0.54
C LEU A 104 -16.68 -1.43 0.75
N SER A 105 -17.22 -2.21 -0.18
CA SER A 105 -18.49 -2.90 0.01
C SER A 105 -18.34 -4.10 0.95
N GLY A 106 -19.46 -4.63 1.46
CA GLY A 106 -19.43 -5.87 2.24
C GLY A 106 -18.89 -7.07 1.44
N ALA A 107 -19.10 -7.09 0.13
CA ALA A 107 -18.56 -8.12 -0.75
C ALA A 107 -17.03 -8.02 -0.86
N ASP A 108 -16.47 -6.81 -1.01
CA ASP A 108 -15.02 -6.59 -1.05
C ASP A 108 -14.36 -7.03 0.26
N VAL A 109 -14.99 -6.68 1.39
CA VAL A 109 -14.53 -7.13 2.72
C VAL A 109 -14.52 -8.64 2.81
N GLY A 110 -15.62 -9.30 2.41
CA GLY A 110 -15.72 -10.76 2.43
C GLY A 110 -14.63 -11.45 1.59
N GLN A 111 -14.37 -10.96 0.37
CA GLN A 111 -13.32 -11.49 -0.50
C GLN A 111 -11.93 -11.28 0.11
N LEU A 112 -11.67 -10.07 0.65
CA LEU A 112 -10.40 -9.74 1.26
C LEU A 112 -10.10 -10.64 2.47
N LEU A 113 -11.08 -10.83 3.35
CA LEU A 113 -10.94 -11.68 4.54
C LEU A 113 -10.76 -13.16 4.18
N GLU A 114 -11.43 -13.64 3.14
CA GLU A 114 -11.25 -15.02 2.66
C GLU A 114 -9.83 -15.24 2.10
N ILE A 115 -9.30 -14.28 1.33
CA ILE A 115 -7.92 -14.35 0.85
C ILE A 115 -6.92 -14.30 2.02
N PHE A 116 -7.14 -13.46 3.02
CA PHE A 116 -6.27 -13.43 4.21
C PHE A 116 -6.23 -14.77 4.94
N LYS A 117 -7.31 -15.52 4.90
CA LYS A 117 -7.43 -16.82 5.56
C LYS A 117 -6.80 -17.95 4.73
N THR A 118 -6.95 -17.92 3.40
CA THR A 118 -6.68 -19.08 2.53
C THR A 118 -5.44 -18.94 1.66
N ALA A 119 -4.98 -17.71 1.39
CA ALA A 119 -3.83 -17.49 0.51
C ALA A 119 -2.53 -18.13 1.07
N PRO A 120 -1.73 -18.77 0.23
CA PRO A 120 -0.41 -19.24 0.61
C PRO A 120 0.47 -18.09 1.13
N ARG A 121 1.16 -18.32 2.24
CA ARG A 121 2.02 -17.31 2.88
C ARG A 121 3.49 -17.55 2.58
N PRO A 122 4.28 -16.49 2.51
CA PRO A 122 3.95 -15.08 2.68
C PRO A 122 3.14 -14.51 1.51
N LEU A 123 2.15 -13.64 1.83
CA LEU A 123 1.29 -12.95 0.87
C LEU A 123 1.85 -11.54 0.58
N LEU A 124 2.00 -11.18 -0.70
CA LEU A 124 2.25 -9.79 -1.13
C LEU A 124 0.92 -9.11 -1.46
N ILE A 125 0.61 -8.01 -0.80
CA ILE A 125 -0.58 -7.19 -1.05
C ILE A 125 -0.15 -5.89 -1.70
N HIS A 126 -0.60 -5.61 -2.91
CA HIS A 126 -0.21 -4.39 -3.59
C HIS A 126 -1.37 -3.63 -4.23
N CYS A 127 -1.11 -2.36 -4.54
CA CYS A 127 -1.93 -1.52 -5.39
C CYS A 127 -1.03 -0.70 -6.32
N GLN A 128 -1.50 0.41 -6.87
CA GLN A 128 -0.68 1.23 -7.76
C GLN A 128 0.51 1.89 -7.04
N ALA A 129 0.25 2.58 -5.92
CA ALA A 129 1.25 3.35 -5.18
C ALA A 129 1.73 2.66 -3.89
N GLY A 130 1.09 1.54 -3.49
CA GLY A 130 1.39 0.90 -2.22
C GLY A 130 0.94 1.69 -0.98
N ALA A 131 0.10 2.71 -1.15
CA ALA A 131 -0.27 3.67 -0.10
C ALA A 131 -1.68 3.43 0.47
N ASP A 132 -2.71 3.69 -0.33
CA ASP A 132 -4.09 3.79 0.15
C ASP A 132 -4.77 2.42 0.29
N ARG A 133 -5.08 1.75 -0.82
CA ARG A 133 -5.75 0.43 -0.85
C ARG A 133 -4.95 -0.65 -0.13
N SER A 134 -3.65 -0.73 -0.41
CA SER A 134 -2.76 -1.67 0.29
C SER A 134 -2.54 -1.27 1.75
N GLY A 135 -2.62 0.02 2.09
CA GLY A 135 -2.62 0.53 3.46
C GLY A 135 -3.84 0.06 4.24
N LEU A 136 -5.03 0.20 3.65
CA LEU A 136 -6.27 -0.29 4.24
C LEU A 136 -6.25 -1.81 4.42
N ALA A 137 -5.88 -2.56 3.37
CA ALA A 137 -5.78 -4.01 3.46
C ALA A 137 -4.77 -4.46 4.53
N ALA A 138 -3.62 -3.76 4.65
CA ALA A 138 -2.65 -4.02 5.70
C ALA A 138 -3.19 -3.70 7.11
N ALA A 139 -3.96 -2.61 7.27
CA ALA A 139 -4.60 -2.29 8.54
C ALA A 139 -5.64 -3.35 8.92
N MET A 140 -6.44 -3.82 7.95
CA MET A 140 -7.39 -4.91 8.17
C MET A 140 -6.67 -6.22 8.52
N TRP A 141 -5.56 -6.56 7.84
CA TRP A 141 -4.71 -7.70 8.20
C TRP A 141 -4.27 -7.65 9.65
N LYS A 142 -3.73 -6.51 10.09
CA LYS A 142 -3.25 -6.30 11.47
C LYS A 142 -4.35 -6.57 12.51
N VAL A 143 -5.60 -6.15 12.22
CA VAL A 143 -6.71 -6.40 13.14
C VAL A 143 -7.16 -7.87 13.10
N VAL A 144 -7.34 -8.44 11.89
CA VAL A 144 -8.00 -9.74 11.74
C VAL A 144 -7.04 -10.90 11.94
N VAL A 145 -5.81 -10.80 11.44
CA VAL A 145 -4.82 -11.88 11.49
C VAL A 145 -3.94 -11.73 12.72
N ASP A 146 -3.33 -10.56 12.91
CA ASP A 146 -2.39 -10.33 14.01
C ASP A 146 -3.09 -10.01 15.35
N LYS A 147 -4.40 -9.72 15.31
CA LYS A 147 -5.21 -9.34 16.49
C LYS A 147 -4.75 -8.05 17.15
N ASP A 148 -4.10 -7.18 16.39
CA ASP A 148 -3.66 -5.88 16.89
C ASP A 148 -4.88 -4.95 17.16
N PRO A 149 -4.80 -4.09 18.17
CA PRO A 149 -5.80 -3.05 18.40
C PRO A 149 -5.91 -2.12 17.20
N LYS A 150 -7.12 -1.66 16.86
CA LYS A 150 -7.37 -0.75 15.71
C LYS A 150 -6.46 0.48 15.70
N GLY A 151 -6.17 1.07 16.86
CA GLY A 151 -5.28 2.24 16.97
C GLY A 151 -3.81 1.94 16.63
N VAL A 152 -3.39 0.67 16.72
CA VAL A 152 -2.06 0.22 16.24
C VAL A 152 -2.12 -0.06 14.74
N ALA A 153 -3.16 -0.77 14.31
CA ALA A 153 -3.37 -1.17 12.93
C ALA A 153 -3.54 0.04 11.98
N SER A 154 -4.21 1.12 12.42
CA SER A 154 -4.40 2.35 11.65
C SER A 154 -3.10 3.02 11.21
N LYS A 155 -1.97 2.74 11.86
CA LYS A 155 -0.64 3.23 11.44
C LYS A 155 -0.20 2.72 10.06
N GLN A 156 -0.88 1.68 9.54
CA GLN A 156 -0.70 1.22 8.16
C GLN A 156 -1.24 2.22 7.13
N LEU A 157 -2.18 3.09 7.52
CA LEU A 157 -2.66 4.25 6.79
C LEU A 157 -1.91 5.49 7.30
N SER A 158 -0.71 5.75 6.79
CA SER A 158 0.11 6.86 7.26
C SER A 158 1.06 7.40 6.19
N LEU A 159 1.56 8.60 6.43
CA LEU A 159 2.58 9.26 5.58
C LEU A 159 3.84 8.40 5.39
N ARG A 160 4.17 7.54 6.36
CA ARG A 160 5.30 6.60 6.25
C ARG A 160 5.22 5.75 4.99
N TYR A 161 4.00 5.41 4.55
CA TYR A 161 3.74 4.58 3.38
C TYR A 161 3.19 5.40 2.21
N GLY A 162 3.25 6.73 2.30
CA GLY A 162 2.75 7.64 1.27
C GLY A 162 1.24 7.87 1.29
N HIS A 163 0.52 7.35 2.29
CA HIS A 163 -0.91 7.65 2.46
C HIS A 163 -1.09 9.04 3.07
N VAL A 164 -1.90 9.87 2.41
CA VAL A 164 -2.26 11.21 2.88
C VAL A 164 -3.78 11.23 3.07
N PRO A 165 -4.29 11.42 4.31
CA PRO A 165 -5.72 11.43 4.60
C PRO A 165 -6.36 12.76 4.15
N PHE A 166 -6.35 13.04 2.84
CA PHE A 166 -6.89 14.28 2.26
C PHE A 166 -7.61 13.99 0.94
N GLY A 167 -8.73 14.67 0.73
CA GLY A 167 -9.53 14.52 -0.49
C GLY A 167 -10.18 13.13 -0.57
N GLU A 168 -10.13 12.52 -1.73
CA GLU A 168 -10.81 11.25 -2.01
C GLU A 168 -10.26 10.07 -1.22
N THR A 169 -8.94 10.05 -0.95
CA THR A 169 -8.28 8.96 -0.22
C THR A 169 -8.71 8.82 1.23
N GLN A 170 -9.35 9.85 1.82
CA GLN A 170 -10.01 9.76 3.13
C GLN A 170 -11.09 8.66 3.20
N ALA A 171 -11.54 8.14 2.05
CA ALA A 171 -12.45 7.01 2.03
C ALA A 171 -11.88 5.79 2.76
N MET A 172 -10.57 5.57 2.69
CA MET A 172 -9.88 4.47 3.38
C MET A 172 -9.92 4.65 4.89
N ASP A 173 -9.66 5.86 5.38
CA ASP A 173 -9.69 6.18 6.82
C ASP A 173 -11.11 6.06 7.36
N ARG A 174 -12.09 6.69 6.69
CA ARG A 174 -13.50 6.62 7.11
C ARG A 174 -14.02 5.19 7.15
N PHE A 175 -13.67 4.38 6.15
CA PHE A 175 -14.03 2.97 6.16
C PHE A 175 -13.41 2.26 7.35
N PHE A 176 -12.10 2.39 7.57
CA PHE A 176 -11.40 1.68 8.63
C PHE A 176 -11.88 2.09 10.02
N GLU A 177 -12.21 3.37 10.24
CA GLU A 177 -12.77 3.87 11.50
C GLU A 177 -14.10 3.22 11.86
N ARG A 178 -14.99 3.02 10.86
CA ARG A 178 -16.33 2.45 11.08
C ARG A 178 -16.37 0.93 11.02
N TRP A 179 -15.42 0.33 10.33
CA TRP A 179 -15.37 -1.12 10.17
C TRP A 179 -15.07 -1.81 11.49
N ASN A 180 -15.90 -2.80 11.85
CA ASN A 180 -15.71 -3.71 12.97
C ASN A 180 -15.75 -5.14 12.41
N PRO A 181 -14.66 -5.92 12.57
CA PRO A 181 -14.59 -7.32 12.13
C PRO A 181 -15.40 -8.27 13.01
#